data_9601c672e654d9a61b6f70215b2a02a2
#
_entry.id   9601c672e654d9a61b6f70215b2a02a2
#
_cell.length_a   1.000
_cell.length_b   1.000
_cell.length_c   1.000
_cell.angle_alpha   90.00
_cell.angle_beta   90.00
_cell.angle_gamma   90.00
#
_symmetry.space_group_name_H-M   'P 1'
#
loop_
_entity.id
_entity.type
_entity.pdbx_description
1 polymer ?
#
loop_
_entity_poly.entity_id
_entity_poly.type
_entity_poly.pdbx_seq_one_letter_code
_entity_poly.pdbx_strand_id
1 'polypeptide(L)'
;MKVLADSLLEQENLPVEMYQEFMGDIAKEIDRENKIITDLLSLVKMDKKGQTLNIESVNINELLEQILKRLKPIAEKKNVEIVMESFRPVTAEIDETKLSLAISNLVENAVKYNHDNGWVHVSLNADHKFFYVKVEDSGIGIPKEDQAHVFERFFRVDKSHSREIGGTGLGLAIARNAVIAHRGAIKVYSEEGEGTTFTVRIPLIYTAS
;
A
#
# COMPACT_ATOMS: atom_id res chain seq x y z
N MET A 1 9.53 -19.98 -10.30
CA MET A 1 8.49 -20.93 -10.79
C MET A 1 9.06 -22.12 -11.56
N LYS A 2 9.81 -21.95 -12.64
CA LYS A 2 10.30 -23.08 -13.45
C LYS A 2 11.10 -24.11 -12.63
N VAL A 3 12.04 -23.68 -11.79
CA VAL A 3 12.86 -24.57 -10.95
C VAL A 3 12.01 -25.40 -9.98
N LEU A 4 10.96 -24.82 -9.38
CA LEU A 4 10.03 -25.55 -8.50
C LEU A 4 9.19 -26.57 -9.28
N ALA A 5 8.71 -26.20 -10.47
CA ALA A 5 7.98 -27.11 -11.34
C ALA A 5 8.85 -28.25 -11.89
N ASP A 6 10.08 -27.93 -12.33
CA ASP A 6 11.05 -28.92 -12.80
C ASP A 6 11.43 -29.91 -11.68
N SER A 7 11.61 -29.41 -10.43
CA SER A 7 11.89 -30.26 -9.26
C SER A 7 10.73 -31.22 -8.93
N LEU A 8 9.47 -30.81 -9.18
CA LEU A 8 8.29 -31.67 -9.02
C LEU A 8 8.21 -32.76 -10.09
N LEU A 9 8.65 -32.44 -11.32
CA LEU A 9 8.62 -33.37 -12.44
C LEU A 9 9.74 -34.43 -12.40
N GLU A 10 10.84 -34.13 -11.71
CA GLU A 10 11.99 -35.03 -11.58
C GLU A 10 11.86 -36.06 -10.44
N GLN A 11 10.90 -35.88 -9.52
CA GLN A 11 10.71 -36.78 -8.39
C GLN A 11 9.56 -37.76 -8.62
N GLU A 12 9.89 -39.05 -8.75
CA GLU A 12 8.92 -40.13 -8.76
C GLU A 12 8.47 -40.46 -7.32
N ASN A 13 7.15 -40.49 -7.05
CA ASN A 13 6.51 -40.89 -5.79
C ASN A 13 6.64 -39.85 -4.62
N LEU A 14 6.42 -38.58 -4.87
CA LEU A 14 6.25 -37.59 -3.79
C LEU A 14 4.95 -37.87 -2.99
N PRO A 15 4.95 -37.73 -1.64
CA PRO A 15 3.74 -37.73 -0.83
C PRO A 15 2.77 -36.64 -1.28
N VAL A 16 1.47 -36.91 -1.20
CA VAL A 16 0.42 -35.95 -1.61
C VAL A 16 0.53 -34.62 -0.86
N GLU A 17 0.91 -34.67 0.40
CA GLU A 17 1.13 -33.48 1.25
C GLU A 17 2.23 -32.56 0.67
N MET A 18 3.32 -33.14 0.19
CA MET A 18 4.41 -32.36 -0.45
C MET A 18 3.95 -31.75 -1.79
N TYR A 19 3.14 -32.47 -2.59
CA TYR A 19 2.54 -31.90 -3.79
C TYR A 19 1.66 -30.68 -3.45
N GLN A 20 0.85 -30.78 -2.40
CA GLN A 20 -0.01 -29.67 -1.96
C GLN A 20 0.80 -28.46 -1.50
N GLU A 21 1.88 -28.67 -0.76
CA GLU A 21 2.80 -27.62 -0.33
C GLU A 21 3.46 -26.91 -1.53
N PHE A 22 4.06 -27.67 -2.45
CA PHE A 22 4.68 -27.11 -3.65
C PHE A 22 3.69 -26.38 -4.55
N MET A 23 2.49 -26.93 -4.75
CA MET A 23 1.43 -26.26 -5.53
C MET A 23 0.97 -24.98 -4.86
N GLY A 24 0.91 -24.97 -3.52
CA GLY A 24 0.63 -23.77 -2.73
C GLY A 24 1.71 -22.67 -2.92
N ASP A 25 2.97 -23.06 -2.96
CA ASP A 25 4.08 -22.11 -3.18
C ASP A 25 4.12 -21.58 -4.61
N ILE A 26 3.83 -22.43 -5.59
CA ILE A 26 3.67 -21.99 -6.99
C ILE A 26 2.52 -21.00 -7.11
N ALA A 27 1.38 -21.26 -6.49
CA ALA A 27 0.23 -20.36 -6.51
C ALA A 27 0.57 -18.99 -5.89
N LYS A 28 1.25 -18.97 -4.73
CA LYS A 28 1.71 -17.74 -4.09
C LYS A 28 2.66 -16.92 -4.98
N GLU A 29 3.56 -17.60 -5.69
CA GLU A 29 4.51 -16.90 -6.59
C GLU A 29 3.81 -16.36 -7.84
N ILE A 30 2.80 -17.07 -8.38
CA ILE A 30 1.95 -16.57 -9.47
C ILE A 30 1.21 -15.31 -9.03
N ASP A 31 0.59 -15.31 -7.84
CA ASP A 31 -0.11 -14.14 -7.30
C ASP A 31 0.83 -12.95 -7.12
N ARG A 32 2.05 -13.21 -6.65
CA ARG A 32 3.08 -12.20 -6.50
C ARG A 32 3.51 -11.61 -7.86
N GLU A 33 3.77 -12.44 -8.87
CA GLU A 33 4.13 -11.96 -10.21
C GLU A 33 2.98 -11.16 -10.84
N ASN A 34 1.74 -11.60 -10.69
CA ASN A 34 0.56 -10.87 -11.16
C ASN A 34 0.44 -9.51 -10.47
N LYS A 35 0.70 -9.44 -9.15
CA LYS A 35 0.73 -8.16 -8.42
C LYS A 35 1.83 -7.23 -8.97
N ILE A 36 3.04 -7.73 -9.21
CA ILE A 36 4.13 -6.94 -9.80
C ILE A 36 3.73 -6.38 -11.16
N ILE A 37 3.15 -7.20 -12.04
CA ILE A 37 2.70 -6.78 -13.37
C ILE A 37 1.64 -5.68 -13.25
N THR A 38 0.64 -5.87 -12.39
CA THR A 38 -0.43 -4.88 -12.16
C THR A 38 0.11 -3.56 -11.61
N ASP A 39 1.02 -3.63 -10.64
CA ASP A 39 1.68 -2.47 -10.03
C ASP A 39 2.51 -1.71 -11.07
N LEU A 40 3.29 -2.42 -11.91
CA LEU A 40 4.07 -1.81 -13.00
C LEU A 40 3.18 -1.15 -14.04
N LEU A 41 2.10 -1.81 -14.47
CA LEU A 41 1.14 -1.22 -15.41
C LEU A 41 0.50 0.04 -14.84
N SER A 42 0.20 0.06 -13.55
CA SER A 42 -0.33 1.24 -12.85
C SER A 42 0.69 2.39 -12.86
N LEU A 43 1.96 2.13 -12.58
CA LEU A 43 3.03 3.11 -12.65
C LEU A 43 3.22 3.66 -14.07
N VAL A 44 3.30 2.78 -15.09
CA VAL A 44 3.44 3.19 -16.49
C VAL A 44 2.27 4.06 -16.95
N LYS A 45 1.05 3.70 -16.52
CA LYS A 45 -0.13 4.53 -16.80
C LYS A 45 -0.03 5.90 -16.12
N MET A 46 0.47 6.00 -14.88
CA MET A 46 0.63 7.27 -14.16
C MET A 46 1.77 8.14 -14.70
N ASP A 47 2.83 7.55 -15.30
CA ASP A 47 4.00 8.27 -15.83
C ASP A 47 3.75 8.88 -17.20
N LYS A 48 2.72 8.49 -17.96
CA LYS A 48 2.43 9.05 -19.25
C LYS A 48 2.07 10.53 -19.13
N LYS A 49 2.92 11.42 -19.66
CA LYS A 49 2.65 12.86 -19.80
C LYS A 49 1.33 13.04 -20.56
N GLY A 50 0.36 13.73 -19.94
CA GLY A 50 -0.95 13.99 -20.54
C GLY A 50 -2.07 13.03 -20.16
N GLN A 51 -1.85 12.12 -19.22
CA GLN A 51 -2.97 11.35 -18.67
C GLN A 51 -3.83 12.28 -17.80
N THR A 52 -5.04 12.56 -18.27
CA THR A 52 -6.05 13.29 -17.50
C THR A 52 -6.52 12.45 -16.33
N LEU A 53 -6.56 13.05 -15.16
CA LEU A 53 -7.26 12.45 -14.01
C LEU A 53 -8.77 12.47 -14.30
N ASN A 54 -9.47 11.42 -13.89
CA ASN A 54 -10.93 11.44 -13.85
C ASN A 54 -11.36 12.13 -12.56
N ILE A 55 -11.42 13.46 -12.60
CA ILE A 55 -11.72 14.29 -11.42
C ILE A 55 -13.23 14.34 -11.20
N GLU A 56 -13.64 13.90 -10.02
CA GLU A 56 -15.00 13.91 -9.55
C GLU A 56 -15.07 14.47 -8.11
N SER A 57 -16.24 14.98 -7.71
CA SER A 57 -16.49 15.43 -6.34
C SER A 57 -16.77 14.20 -5.47
N VAL A 58 -15.86 13.85 -4.59
CA VAL A 58 -15.88 12.61 -3.79
C VAL A 58 -15.94 12.93 -2.30
N ASN A 59 -16.75 12.19 -1.56
CA ASN A 59 -16.77 12.20 -0.10
C ASN A 59 -15.57 11.36 0.41
N ILE A 60 -14.59 12.02 0.97
CA ILE A 60 -13.33 11.38 1.42
C ILE A 60 -13.56 10.47 2.64
N ASN A 61 -14.52 10.78 3.49
CA ASN A 61 -14.88 9.94 4.64
C ASN A 61 -15.37 8.57 4.16
N GLU A 62 -16.32 8.55 3.24
CA GLU A 62 -16.88 7.32 2.67
C GLU A 62 -15.82 6.52 1.92
N LEU A 63 -14.94 7.20 1.17
CA LEU A 63 -13.82 6.56 0.47
C LEU A 63 -12.90 5.83 1.45
N LEU A 64 -12.50 6.50 2.55
CA LEU A 64 -11.64 5.89 3.57
C LEU A 64 -12.33 4.71 4.25
N GLU A 65 -13.61 4.85 4.64
CA GLU A 65 -14.38 3.74 5.23
C GLU A 65 -14.43 2.50 4.33
N GLN A 66 -14.66 2.69 3.01
CA GLN A 66 -14.66 1.60 2.05
C GLN A 66 -13.29 0.92 1.92
N ILE A 67 -12.20 1.70 1.91
CA ILE A 67 -10.83 1.17 1.88
C ILE A 67 -10.56 0.33 3.12
N LEU A 68 -10.84 0.88 4.32
CA LEU A 68 -10.58 0.20 5.57
C LEU A 68 -11.44 -1.06 5.75
N LYS A 69 -12.71 -1.01 5.34
CA LYS A 69 -13.60 -2.19 5.33
C LYS A 69 -13.02 -3.33 4.47
N ARG A 70 -12.44 -3.00 3.31
CA ARG A 70 -11.81 -3.98 2.42
C ARG A 70 -10.53 -4.58 3.01
N LEU A 71 -9.76 -3.79 3.77
CA LEU A 71 -8.48 -4.22 4.35
C LEU A 71 -8.63 -4.89 5.72
N LYS A 72 -9.78 -4.74 6.38
CA LYS A 72 -10.06 -5.32 7.68
C LYS A 72 -9.76 -6.83 7.77
N PRO A 73 -10.16 -7.69 6.79
CA PRO A 73 -9.86 -9.13 6.87
C PRO A 73 -8.35 -9.44 6.84
N ILE A 74 -7.53 -8.58 6.20
CA ILE A 74 -6.08 -8.73 6.15
C ILE A 74 -5.48 -8.35 7.51
N ALA A 75 -5.97 -7.29 8.13
CA ALA A 75 -5.55 -6.85 9.45
C ALA A 75 -5.92 -7.86 10.54
N GLU A 76 -7.15 -8.41 10.50
CA GLU A 76 -7.61 -9.44 11.44
C GLU A 76 -6.73 -10.70 11.41
N LYS A 77 -6.27 -11.12 10.22
CA LYS A 77 -5.34 -12.27 10.10
C LYS A 77 -3.98 -12.03 10.78
N LYS A 78 -3.61 -10.79 10.99
CA LYS A 78 -2.38 -10.36 11.67
C LYS A 78 -2.62 -9.85 13.10
N ASN A 79 -3.85 -9.95 13.61
CA ASN A 79 -4.24 -9.37 14.89
C ASN A 79 -3.92 -7.87 15.00
N VAL A 80 -4.04 -7.12 13.89
CA VAL A 80 -3.81 -5.67 13.85
C VAL A 80 -5.15 -4.95 13.91
N GLU A 81 -5.31 -4.06 14.87
CA GLU A 81 -6.49 -3.20 14.99
C GLU A 81 -6.40 -2.02 14.02
N ILE A 82 -7.48 -1.77 13.26
CA ILE A 82 -7.57 -0.57 12.40
C ILE A 82 -8.64 0.36 13.00
N VAL A 83 -8.24 1.59 13.29
CA VAL A 83 -9.11 2.65 13.81
C VAL A 83 -9.15 3.81 12.81
N MET A 84 -10.35 4.34 12.54
CA MET A 84 -10.54 5.55 11.75
C MET A 84 -11.03 6.69 12.64
N GLU A 85 -10.40 7.85 12.49
CA GLU A 85 -10.83 9.08 13.14
C GLU A 85 -11.06 10.18 12.09
N SER A 86 -12.22 10.82 12.18
CA SER A 86 -12.56 11.95 11.31
C SER A 86 -13.31 13.01 12.11
N PHE A 87 -12.84 14.25 12.03
CA PHE A 87 -13.40 15.36 12.79
C PHE A 87 -14.58 16.04 12.10
N ARG A 88 -14.71 15.86 10.79
CA ARG A 88 -15.78 16.47 9.98
C ARG A 88 -15.92 15.79 8.62
N PRO A 89 -17.08 15.93 7.96
CA PRO A 89 -17.22 15.53 6.56
C PRO A 89 -16.28 16.34 5.65
N VAL A 90 -15.63 15.66 4.71
CA VAL A 90 -14.70 16.26 3.74
C VAL A 90 -15.09 15.81 2.35
N THR A 91 -15.37 16.77 1.46
CA THR A 91 -15.57 16.53 0.03
C THR A 91 -14.46 17.20 -0.76
N ALA A 92 -13.90 16.52 -1.75
CA ALA A 92 -12.82 17.04 -2.56
C ALA A 92 -12.94 16.58 -4.02
N GLU A 93 -12.34 17.35 -4.92
CA GLU A 93 -12.22 17.02 -6.35
C GLU A 93 -10.99 16.14 -6.59
N ILE A 94 -11.21 14.84 -6.80
CA ILE A 94 -10.14 13.85 -6.93
C ILE A 94 -10.47 12.76 -7.96
N ASP A 95 -9.45 12.05 -8.42
CA ASP A 95 -9.59 10.76 -9.09
C ASP A 95 -9.70 9.67 -8.02
N GLU A 96 -10.94 9.22 -7.76
CA GLU A 96 -11.26 8.26 -6.70
C GLU A 96 -10.44 6.98 -6.82
N THR A 97 -10.30 6.44 -8.03
CA THR A 97 -9.56 5.20 -8.26
C THR A 97 -8.08 5.33 -7.88
N LYS A 98 -7.44 6.41 -8.33
CA LYS A 98 -6.01 6.62 -8.03
C LYS A 98 -5.76 6.94 -6.57
N LEU A 99 -6.64 7.75 -5.94
CA LEU A 99 -6.50 8.05 -4.52
C LEU A 99 -6.79 6.82 -3.66
N SER A 100 -7.83 6.05 -3.98
CA SER A 100 -8.13 4.77 -3.31
C SER A 100 -6.93 3.82 -3.37
N LEU A 101 -6.26 3.71 -4.53
CA LEU A 101 -5.06 2.89 -4.69
C LEU A 101 -3.91 3.40 -3.81
N ALA A 102 -3.70 4.73 -3.77
CA ALA A 102 -2.65 5.34 -2.94
C ALA A 102 -2.85 5.02 -1.46
N ILE A 103 -4.04 5.31 -0.92
CA ILE A 103 -4.34 5.11 0.51
C ILE A 103 -4.33 3.61 0.85
N SER A 104 -4.86 2.74 -0.03
CA SER A 104 -4.78 1.28 0.17
C SER A 104 -3.35 0.80 0.33
N ASN A 105 -2.41 1.27 -0.51
CA ASN A 105 -0.99 0.90 -0.39
C ASN A 105 -0.37 1.36 0.93
N LEU A 106 -0.74 2.54 1.45
CA LEU A 106 -0.25 3.02 2.75
C LEU A 106 -0.78 2.15 3.89
N VAL A 107 -2.09 1.87 3.91
CA VAL A 107 -2.72 1.06 4.96
C VAL A 107 -2.27 -0.41 4.87
N GLU A 108 -2.15 -0.98 3.66
CA GLU A 108 -1.59 -2.33 3.48
C GLU A 108 -0.17 -2.43 4.04
N ASN A 109 0.68 -1.42 3.82
CA ASN A 109 2.02 -1.39 4.39
C ASN A 109 1.98 -1.29 5.93
N ALA A 110 1.14 -0.42 6.48
CA ALA A 110 0.96 -0.25 7.91
C ALA A 110 0.51 -1.55 8.61
N VAL A 111 -0.36 -2.33 7.98
CA VAL A 111 -0.76 -3.67 8.48
C VAL A 111 0.37 -4.68 8.28
N LYS A 112 1.02 -4.68 7.13
CA LYS A 112 1.99 -5.68 6.72
C LYS A 112 3.28 -5.64 7.55
N TYR A 113 3.76 -4.45 7.86
CA TYR A 113 4.98 -4.23 8.64
C TYR A 113 4.70 -3.96 10.12
N ASN A 114 3.49 -4.27 10.58
CA ASN A 114 3.11 -4.16 11.97
C ASN A 114 3.58 -5.36 12.80
N HIS A 115 3.60 -5.15 14.11
CA HIS A 115 3.72 -6.23 15.08
C HIS A 115 2.39 -6.98 15.25
N ASP A 116 2.46 -8.20 15.78
CA ASP A 116 1.27 -8.91 16.24
C ASP A 116 0.62 -8.14 17.40
N ASN A 117 -0.72 -8.05 17.40
CA ASN A 117 -1.49 -7.19 18.30
C ASN A 117 -1.16 -5.68 18.21
N GLY A 118 -0.62 -5.24 17.08
CA GLY A 118 -0.38 -3.82 16.81
C GLY A 118 -1.64 -3.08 16.35
N TRP A 119 -1.47 -1.81 16.01
CA TRP A 119 -2.58 -0.97 15.56
C TRP A 119 -2.21 -0.13 14.34
N VAL A 120 -3.22 0.26 13.58
CA VAL A 120 -3.15 1.24 12.48
C VAL A 120 -4.23 2.29 12.72
N HIS A 121 -3.83 3.53 12.83
CA HIS A 121 -4.73 4.68 13.00
C HIS A 121 -4.76 5.53 11.73
N VAL A 122 -5.93 5.66 11.13
CA VAL A 122 -6.16 6.47 9.94
C VAL A 122 -6.97 7.69 10.33
N SER A 123 -6.39 8.89 10.23
CA SER A 123 -7.09 10.12 10.54
C SER A 123 -7.30 11.00 9.31
N LEU A 124 -8.48 11.61 9.24
CA LEU A 124 -8.87 12.59 8.21
C LEU A 124 -9.09 13.96 8.85
N ASN A 125 -8.40 14.95 8.30
CA ASN A 125 -8.62 16.35 8.66
C ASN A 125 -8.61 17.22 7.40
N ALA A 126 -9.12 18.45 7.49
CA ALA A 126 -9.05 19.40 6.40
C ALA A 126 -8.96 20.84 6.92
N ASP A 127 -8.30 21.71 6.17
CA ASP A 127 -8.38 23.15 6.30
C ASP A 127 -9.23 23.76 5.16
N HIS A 128 -9.07 25.04 4.86
CA HIS A 128 -9.82 25.73 3.83
C HIS A 128 -9.29 25.47 2.39
N LYS A 129 -8.13 24.81 2.24
CA LYS A 129 -7.48 24.56 0.94
C LYS A 129 -7.15 23.09 0.69
N PHE A 130 -6.85 22.36 1.76
CA PHE A 130 -6.35 20.99 1.66
C PHE A 130 -7.09 20.06 2.61
N PHE A 131 -7.15 18.79 2.24
CA PHE A 131 -7.40 17.73 3.20
C PHE A 131 -6.12 16.91 3.44
N TYR A 132 -6.09 16.27 4.60
CA TYR A 132 -4.97 15.51 5.11
C TYR A 132 -5.44 14.13 5.52
N VAL A 133 -4.83 13.10 4.95
CA VAL A 133 -4.99 11.73 5.42
C VAL A 133 -3.67 11.32 6.08
N LYS A 134 -3.73 10.93 7.34
CA LYS A 134 -2.59 10.46 8.11
C LYS A 134 -2.80 8.98 8.40
N VAL A 135 -1.82 8.13 8.07
CA VAL A 135 -1.80 6.71 8.38
C VAL A 135 -0.64 6.48 9.33
N GLU A 136 -0.94 6.11 10.56
CA GLU A 136 0.01 5.81 11.63
C GLU A 136 -0.06 4.34 11.98
N ASP A 137 1.07 3.72 12.23
CA ASP A 137 1.17 2.35 12.67
C ASP A 137 2.15 2.17 13.82
N SER A 138 1.96 1.13 14.60
CA SER A 138 2.83 0.71 15.70
C SER A 138 3.81 -0.38 15.26
N GLY A 139 4.19 -0.39 13.98
CA GLY A 139 5.01 -1.44 13.40
C GLY A 139 6.50 -1.30 13.67
N ILE A 140 7.29 -2.02 12.87
CA ILE A 140 8.74 -2.11 13.02
C ILE A 140 9.48 -0.79 12.76
N GLY A 141 8.80 0.23 12.21
CA GLY A 141 9.43 1.47 11.80
C GLY A 141 10.36 1.34 10.60
N ILE A 142 11.01 2.45 10.25
CA ILE A 142 11.92 2.56 9.10
C ILE A 142 13.21 3.23 9.56
N PRO A 143 14.39 2.63 9.36
CA PRO A 143 15.67 3.24 9.66
C PRO A 143 15.81 4.62 9.00
N LYS A 144 16.47 5.54 9.69
CA LYS A 144 16.55 6.94 9.26
C LYS A 144 17.20 7.11 7.88
N GLU A 145 18.22 6.31 7.60
CA GLU A 145 18.93 6.28 6.32
C GLU A 145 18.03 5.84 5.15
N ASP A 146 17.04 5.00 5.42
CA ASP A 146 16.14 4.45 4.40
C ASP A 146 14.94 5.33 4.11
N GLN A 147 14.56 6.25 5.02
CA GLN A 147 13.36 7.08 4.87
C GLN A 147 13.36 7.96 3.62
N ALA A 148 14.54 8.39 3.15
CA ALA A 148 14.66 9.15 1.91
C ALA A 148 14.35 8.31 0.66
N HIS A 149 14.51 7.00 0.74
CA HIS A 149 14.44 6.06 -0.37
C HIS A 149 13.14 5.25 -0.45
N VAL A 150 12.30 5.27 0.60
CA VAL A 150 11.08 4.44 0.68
C VAL A 150 10.10 4.62 -0.48
N PHE A 151 10.14 5.76 -1.17
CA PHE A 151 9.31 6.05 -2.33
C PHE A 151 9.96 5.67 -3.67
N GLU A 152 11.19 5.15 -3.67
CA GLU A 152 11.85 4.67 -4.87
C GLU A 152 11.23 3.33 -5.32
N ARG A 153 11.21 3.09 -6.63
CA ARG A 153 10.69 1.86 -7.20
C ARG A 153 11.57 0.68 -6.80
N PHE A 154 10.97 -0.43 -6.39
CA PHE A 154 11.63 -1.66 -5.96
C PHE A 154 12.48 -1.52 -4.70
N PHE A 155 12.42 -0.37 -4.03
CA PHE A 155 13.14 -0.18 -2.78
C PHE A 155 12.52 -1.01 -1.66
N ARG A 156 13.38 -1.56 -0.81
CA ARG A 156 13.02 -2.36 0.38
C ARG A 156 14.14 -2.25 1.39
N VAL A 157 13.79 -1.95 2.64
CA VAL A 157 14.72 -1.79 3.77
C VAL A 157 15.53 -3.07 3.99
N ASP A 158 14.90 -4.24 3.95
CA ASP A 158 15.57 -5.52 4.15
C ASP A 158 15.23 -6.50 3.03
N LYS A 159 16.25 -6.97 2.30
CA LYS A 159 16.10 -7.91 1.17
C LYS A 159 15.96 -9.36 1.64
N SER A 160 16.40 -9.70 2.85
CA SER A 160 16.46 -11.08 3.36
C SER A 160 15.15 -11.51 4.03
N HIS A 161 14.61 -10.76 4.96
CA HIS A 161 13.32 -11.03 5.61
C HIS A 161 12.11 -10.67 4.74
N SER A 162 12.32 -9.83 3.75
CA SER A 162 11.26 -9.32 2.90
C SER A 162 10.70 -10.33 1.90
N ARG A 163 11.34 -11.50 1.70
CA ARG A 163 10.77 -12.59 0.88
C ARG A 163 9.60 -13.27 1.59
N GLU A 164 9.68 -13.46 2.89
CA GLU A 164 8.61 -14.06 3.71
C GLU A 164 7.42 -13.12 3.85
N ILE A 165 7.67 -11.81 4.02
CA ILE A 165 6.63 -10.81 4.19
C ILE A 165 5.93 -10.47 2.83
N GLY A 166 6.49 -10.84 1.69
CA GLY A 166 5.94 -10.65 0.34
C GLY A 166 5.62 -9.18 0.00
N GLY A 167 6.27 -8.57 -0.98
CA GLY A 167 5.97 -7.22 -1.44
C GLY A 167 6.74 -6.90 -2.71
N THR A 168 6.15 -6.05 -3.55
CA THR A 168 6.70 -5.67 -4.84
C THR A 168 7.74 -4.55 -4.75
N GLY A 169 7.75 -3.78 -3.65
CA GLY A 169 8.52 -2.55 -3.52
C GLY A 169 8.00 -1.42 -4.41
N LEU A 170 6.77 -1.56 -4.93
CA LEU A 170 6.16 -0.57 -5.82
C LEU A 170 5.03 0.23 -5.16
N GLY A 171 4.44 -0.28 -4.07
CA GLY A 171 3.25 0.31 -3.46
C GLY A 171 3.44 1.76 -3.02
N LEU A 172 4.55 2.10 -2.34
CA LEU A 172 4.84 3.48 -1.91
C LEU A 172 5.16 4.40 -3.10
N ALA A 173 5.82 3.90 -4.15
CA ALA A 173 6.04 4.66 -5.38
C ALA A 173 4.70 4.97 -6.08
N ILE A 174 3.77 4.01 -6.12
CA ILE A 174 2.41 4.20 -6.65
C ILE A 174 1.67 5.24 -5.82
N ALA A 175 1.71 5.14 -4.49
CA ALA A 175 1.07 6.09 -3.59
C ALA A 175 1.59 7.51 -3.83
N ARG A 176 2.91 7.69 -3.90
CA ARG A 176 3.53 8.99 -4.18
C ARG A 176 3.12 9.56 -5.54
N ASN A 177 3.14 8.75 -6.59
CA ASN A 177 2.77 9.19 -7.94
C ASN A 177 1.31 9.63 -8.01
N ALA A 178 0.40 8.87 -7.39
CA ALA A 178 -1.01 9.24 -7.32
C ALA A 178 -1.22 10.56 -6.56
N VAL A 179 -0.56 10.74 -5.40
CA VAL A 179 -0.63 11.98 -4.63
C VAL A 179 -0.07 13.18 -5.41
N ILE A 180 1.06 13.02 -6.10
CA ILE A 180 1.66 14.08 -6.93
C ILE A 180 0.74 14.42 -8.11
N ALA A 181 0.11 13.43 -8.75
CA ALA A 181 -0.86 13.66 -9.82
C ALA A 181 -2.03 14.54 -9.37
N HIS A 182 -2.46 14.40 -8.10
CA HIS A 182 -3.46 15.28 -7.45
C HIS A 182 -2.87 16.60 -6.94
N ARG A 183 -1.63 16.97 -7.32
CA ARG A 183 -0.92 18.18 -6.84
C ARG A 183 -0.76 18.20 -5.31
N GLY A 184 -0.78 17.03 -4.72
CA GLY A 184 -0.57 16.81 -3.31
C GLY A 184 0.89 16.63 -2.93
N ALA A 185 1.09 16.34 -1.66
CA ALA A 185 2.39 16.00 -1.09
C ALA A 185 2.22 14.82 -0.12
N ILE A 186 3.20 13.94 -0.08
CA ILE A 186 3.30 12.86 0.89
C ILE A 186 4.59 13.00 1.69
N LYS A 187 4.50 12.77 3.00
CA LYS A 187 5.63 12.78 3.93
C LYS A 187 5.63 11.50 4.74
N VAL A 188 6.81 11.06 5.13
CA VAL A 188 7.03 9.96 6.07
C VAL A 188 7.76 10.51 7.30
N TYR A 189 7.35 10.05 8.45
CA TYR A 189 8.07 10.13 9.71
C TYR A 189 8.06 8.75 10.34
N SER A 190 9.22 8.28 10.80
CA SER A 190 9.32 6.94 11.38
C SER A 190 10.47 6.87 12.37
N GLU A 191 10.29 6.07 13.40
CA GLU A 191 11.35 5.65 14.32
C GLU A 191 11.40 4.12 14.33
N GLU A 192 12.60 3.59 14.18
CA GLU A 192 12.81 2.14 14.16
C GLU A 192 12.39 1.52 15.50
N GLY A 193 11.51 0.53 15.45
CA GLY A 193 10.92 -0.11 16.63
C GLY A 193 9.68 0.57 17.22
N GLU A 194 9.35 1.80 16.78
CA GLU A 194 8.21 2.57 17.32
C GLU A 194 7.04 2.68 16.34
N GLY A 195 7.31 2.57 15.03
CA GLY A 195 6.30 2.63 13.99
C GLY A 195 6.53 3.70 12.95
N THR A 196 5.52 3.88 12.07
CA THR A 196 5.60 4.79 10.93
C THR A 196 4.36 5.66 10.81
N THR A 197 4.55 6.89 10.38
CA THR A 197 3.49 7.84 10.04
C THR A 197 3.66 8.33 8.62
N PHE A 198 2.70 8.04 7.76
CA PHE A 198 2.57 8.66 6.45
C PHE A 198 1.52 9.77 6.50
N THR A 199 1.86 10.95 6.01
CA THR A 199 0.93 12.08 5.91
C THR A 199 0.76 12.47 4.44
N VAL A 200 -0.46 12.34 3.94
CA VAL A 200 -0.88 12.76 2.59
C VAL A 200 -1.63 14.08 2.71
N ARG A 201 -1.25 15.07 1.89
CA ARG A 201 -1.95 16.35 1.75
C ARG A 201 -2.38 16.53 0.31
N ILE A 202 -3.66 16.79 0.06
CA ILE A 202 -4.21 17.00 -1.28
C ILE A 202 -5.11 18.26 -1.27
N PRO A 203 -5.11 19.08 -2.34
CA PRO A 203 -6.04 20.18 -2.48
C PRO A 203 -7.50 19.71 -2.49
N LEU A 204 -8.40 20.48 -1.87
CA LEU A 204 -9.85 20.21 -1.93
C LEU A 204 -10.43 20.42 -3.32
N ILE A 205 -9.85 21.37 -4.08
CA ILE A 205 -10.26 21.70 -5.45
C ILE A 205 -9.09 21.39 -6.38
N TYR A 206 -9.36 20.63 -7.43
CA TYR A 206 -8.37 20.30 -8.44
C TYR A 206 -8.28 21.43 -9.47
N THR A 207 -7.10 22.04 -9.60
CA THR A 207 -6.81 23.05 -10.64
C THR A 207 -6.00 22.40 -11.76
N ALA A 208 -6.58 22.22 -12.93
CA ALA A 208 -5.82 21.85 -14.13
C ALA A 208 -4.85 22.98 -14.49
N SER A 209 -3.59 22.67 -14.78
CA SER A 209 -2.59 23.65 -15.28
C SER A 209 -2.51 23.58 -16.78
#